data_b1102b9c2bec9dc40a548a6ddd9ad103
#
_entry.id   b1102b9c2bec9dc40a548a6ddd9ad103
#
_cell.length_a   1.000
_cell.length_b   1.000
_cell.length_c   1.000
_cell.angle_alpha   90.00
_cell.angle_beta   90.00
_cell.angle_gamma   90.00
#
_symmetry.space_group_name_H-M   'P 1'
#
loop_
_entity.id
_entity.type
_entity.pdbx_description
1 polymer ?
#
loop_
_entity_poly.entity_id
_entity_poly.type
_entity_poly.pdbx_seq_one_letter_code
_entity_poly.pdbx_strand_id
1 'polypeptide(L)'
;NVLAVSKDLEGLMLTEDYPVLDLYMQQGHYDAVFDGYFAALGVHPRQTEKLRGYTSWYNYYSNINHNIIMHDLRAIAPCAGVNTFQVDDGYQTAVGDWLSVDSKKFPFGMRRVADAVHQRGLKAGLWLAPFAVQKNAYLAKKHPGWLVADKKGSPLMVGANWGGFYALDIYHKEARAYIKQVFQTVLHTWGFDM
;
A
#
# COMPACT_ATOMS: atom_id res chain seq x y z
N ASN A 1 -16.64 12.01 33.32
CA ASN A 1 -16.10 11.55 32.04
C ASN A 1 -16.18 10.03 32.02
N VAL A 2 -16.70 9.45 30.94
CA VAL A 2 -16.83 8.02 30.75
C VAL A 2 -16.09 7.65 29.44
N LEU A 3 -15.21 6.64 29.50
CA LEU A 3 -14.67 5.98 28.33
C LEU A 3 -15.49 4.70 28.08
N ALA A 4 -16.14 4.61 26.93
CA ALA A 4 -16.86 3.42 26.52
C ALA A 4 -16.13 2.78 25.31
N VAL A 5 -15.89 1.48 25.39
CA VAL A 5 -15.33 0.68 24.31
C VAL A 5 -16.30 -0.45 24.01
N SER A 6 -16.62 -0.67 22.74
CA SER A 6 -17.50 -1.74 22.32
C SER A 6 -16.88 -2.53 21.18
N LYS A 7 -17.18 -3.83 21.12
CA LYS A 7 -16.83 -4.71 20.03
C LYS A 7 -18.09 -5.43 19.58
N ASP A 8 -18.42 -5.30 18.29
CA ASP A 8 -19.52 -6.02 17.70
C ASP A 8 -19.14 -7.49 17.50
N LEU A 9 -19.95 -8.38 18.07
CA LEU A 9 -19.80 -9.83 17.95
C LEU A 9 -20.93 -10.47 17.15
N GLU A 10 -21.78 -9.66 16.49
CA GLU A 10 -22.90 -10.15 15.67
C GLU A 10 -22.37 -11.07 14.55
N GLY A 11 -22.94 -12.26 14.45
CA GLY A 11 -22.57 -13.26 13.45
C GLY A 11 -21.36 -14.13 13.81
N LEU A 12 -20.69 -13.89 14.94
CA LEU A 12 -19.64 -14.79 15.43
C LEU A 12 -20.23 -15.96 16.20
N MET A 13 -19.82 -17.18 15.85
CA MET A 13 -20.06 -18.38 16.65
C MET A 13 -18.82 -18.64 17.50
N LEU A 14 -18.95 -18.43 18.80
CA LEU A 14 -17.84 -18.60 19.74
C LEU A 14 -17.92 -19.99 20.35
N THR A 15 -16.86 -20.80 20.17
CA THR A 15 -16.73 -22.16 20.72
C THR A 15 -15.73 -22.24 21.87
N GLU A 16 -15.02 -21.15 22.14
CA GLU A 16 -13.98 -21.01 23.17
C GLU A 16 -13.88 -19.55 23.63
N ASP A 17 -13.03 -19.28 24.63
CA ASP A 17 -12.81 -17.93 25.13
C ASP A 17 -12.36 -16.98 24.02
N TYR A 18 -13.04 -15.84 23.92
CA TYR A 18 -12.79 -14.84 22.89
C TYR A 18 -12.34 -13.52 23.52
N PRO A 19 -11.15 -12.99 23.20
CA PRO A 19 -10.69 -11.73 23.75
C PRO A 19 -11.51 -10.56 23.18
N VAL A 20 -12.31 -9.95 24.05
CA VAL A 20 -13.17 -8.82 23.65
C VAL A 20 -12.40 -7.51 23.63
N LEU A 21 -11.51 -7.33 24.61
CA LEU A 21 -10.74 -6.10 24.79
C LEU A 21 -9.34 -6.41 25.28
N ASP A 22 -8.36 -5.77 24.64
CA ASP A 22 -7.01 -5.63 25.16
C ASP A 22 -6.73 -4.14 25.35
N LEU A 23 -6.40 -3.72 26.56
CA LEU A 23 -6.26 -2.32 26.94
C LEU A 23 -4.82 -2.02 27.35
N TYR A 24 -4.16 -1.17 26.56
CA TYR A 24 -2.86 -0.61 26.92
C TYR A 24 -3.03 0.84 27.42
N MET A 25 -2.49 1.14 28.59
CA MET A 25 -2.51 2.49 29.18
C MET A 25 -1.09 2.88 29.60
N GLN A 26 -0.64 4.03 29.16
CA GLN A 26 0.64 4.61 29.55
C GLN A 26 0.55 6.12 29.68
N GLN A 27 1.27 6.67 30.66
CA GLN A 27 1.46 8.11 30.83
C GLN A 27 2.94 8.44 30.72
N GLY A 28 3.29 9.54 30.05
CA GLY A 28 4.66 9.97 29.89
C GLY A 28 4.84 11.00 28.78
N HIS A 29 6.09 11.27 28.43
CA HIS A 29 6.42 12.07 27.26
C HIS A 29 5.99 11.36 25.98
N TYR A 30 5.63 12.12 24.94
CA TYR A 30 5.08 11.62 23.67
C TYR A 30 5.88 10.42 23.09
N ASP A 31 7.18 10.58 22.91
CA ASP A 31 8.04 9.53 22.34
C ASP A 31 8.03 8.26 23.20
N ALA A 32 8.15 8.41 24.55
CA ALA A 32 8.15 7.27 25.46
C ALA A 32 6.80 6.51 25.47
N VAL A 33 5.67 7.22 25.30
CA VAL A 33 4.34 6.58 25.21
C VAL A 33 4.24 5.74 23.93
N PHE A 34 4.68 6.26 22.79
CA PHE A 34 4.64 5.51 21.53
C PHE A 34 5.64 4.37 21.50
N ASP A 35 6.86 4.57 21.99
CA ASP A 35 7.86 3.50 22.09
C ASP A 35 7.36 2.35 22.96
N GLY A 36 6.77 2.67 24.10
CA GLY A 36 6.15 1.67 24.97
C GLY A 36 4.98 0.94 24.33
N TYR A 37 4.12 1.65 23.61
CA TYR A 37 3.01 1.06 22.89
C TYR A 37 3.48 0.09 21.80
N PHE A 38 4.42 0.52 20.95
CA PHE A 38 4.97 -0.37 19.91
C PHE A 38 5.72 -1.55 20.49
N ALA A 39 6.45 -1.37 21.59
CA ALA A 39 7.09 -2.48 22.30
C ALA A 39 6.07 -3.50 22.83
N ALA A 40 4.95 -3.02 23.42
CA ALA A 40 3.87 -3.89 23.90
C ALA A 40 3.20 -4.69 22.76
N LEU A 41 3.13 -4.10 21.56
CA LEU A 41 2.64 -4.79 20.35
C LEU A 41 3.67 -5.71 19.68
N GLY A 42 4.91 -5.75 20.18
CA GLY A 42 6.01 -6.49 19.53
C GLY A 42 6.41 -5.90 18.18
N VAL A 43 6.09 -4.62 17.93
CA VAL A 43 6.41 -3.93 16.68
C VAL A 43 7.77 -3.25 16.82
N HIS A 44 8.70 -3.65 15.97
CA HIS A 44 10.03 -3.04 15.89
C HIS A 44 10.23 -2.40 14.52
N PRO A 45 10.79 -1.18 14.45
CA PRO A 45 11.06 -0.54 13.18
C PRO A 45 12.09 -1.35 12.39
N ARG A 46 11.74 -1.72 11.17
CA ARG A 46 12.67 -2.43 10.25
C ARG A 46 13.65 -1.47 9.59
N GLN A 47 13.33 -0.19 9.57
CA GLN A 47 14.15 0.86 8.99
C GLN A 47 14.19 2.06 9.92
N THR A 48 15.39 2.49 10.28
CA THR A 48 15.66 3.63 11.16
C THR A 48 16.24 4.82 10.41
N GLU A 49 16.66 4.63 9.16
CA GLU A 49 17.20 5.70 8.33
C GLU A 49 16.09 6.66 7.91
N LYS A 50 16.34 7.97 8.03
CA LYS A 50 15.41 8.99 7.54
C LYS A 50 15.36 8.98 6.02
N LEU A 51 14.17 8.72 5.48
CA LEU A 51 13.90 8.84 4.05
C LEU A 51 13.69 10.31 3.69
N ARG A 52 14.43 10.77 2.70
CA ARG A 52 14.31 12.11 2.11
C ARG A 52 14.33 11.94 0.62
N GLY A 53 13.28 12.36 -0.04
CA GLY A 53 13.21 12.05 -1.45
C GLY A 53 12.13 12.76 -2.21
N TYR A 54 11.95 12.29 -3.40
CA TYR A 54 10.98 12.72 -4.37
C TYR A 54 9.85 11.70 -4.48
N THR A 55 8.65 12.20 -4.72
CA THR A 55 7.50 11.40 -5.21
C THR A 55 6.87 12.08 -6.42
N SER A 56 6.47 11.32 -7.41
CA SER A 56 5.88 11.84 -8.66
C SER A 56 4.47 12.42 -8.49
N TRP A 57 3.79 12.15 -7.36
CA TRP A 57 2.39 12.50 -7.17
C TRP A 57 2.10 14.00 -7.29
N TYR A 58 2.79 14.83 -6.53
CA TYR A 58 2.48 16.26 -6.43
C TYR A 58 2.69 17.04 -7.72
N ASN A 59 3.46 16.52 -8.65
CA ASN A 59 3.74 17.18 -9.93
C ASN A 59 2.86 16.66 -11.07
N TYR A 60 2.49 15.38 -11.06
CA TYR A 60 1.86 14.74 -12.20
C TYR A 60 0.58 13.98 -11.88
N TYR A 61 0.28 13.74 -10.61
CA TYR A 61 -0.75 12.77 -10.20
C TYR A 61 -0.51 11.44 -10.93
N SER A 62 -1.55 10.83 -11.49
CA SER A 62 -1.44 9.59 -12.27
C SER A 62 -0.92 9.78 -13.72
N ASN A 63 -0.62 11.02 -14.16
CA ASN A 63 -0.17 11.31 -15.53
C ASN A 63 1.35 11.14 -15.68
N ILE A 64 1.86 10.02 -15.24
CA ILE A 64 3.27 9.64 -15.32
C ILE A 64 3.52 8.66 -16.46
N ASN A 65 4.75 8.65 -16.95
CA ASN A 65 5.26 7.65 -17.89
C ASN A 65 6.79 7.49 -17.73
N HIS A 66 7.35 6.53 -18.42
CA HIS A 66 8.78 6.23 -18.35
C HIS A 66 9.67 7.47 -18.59
N ASN A 67 9.34 8.29 -19.60
CA ASN A 67 10.16 9.44 -19.94
C ASN A 67 10.13 10.53 -18.86
N ILE A 68 8.95 10.82 -18.31
CA ILE A 68 8.78 11.75 -17.19
C ILE A 68 9.58 11.28 -15.98
N ILE A 69 9.44 10.02 -15.59
CA ILE A 69 10.15 9.44 -14.45
C ILE A 69 11.67 9.49 -14.66
N MET A 70 12.16 9.15 -15.86
CA MET A 70 13.60 9.23 -16.16
C MET A 70 14.12 10.67 -16.23
N HIS A 71 13.29 11.63 -16.66
CA HIS A 71 13.65 13.05 -16.63
C HIS A 71 13.82 13.54 -15.20
N ASP A 72 12.83 13.31 -14.35
CA ASP A 72 12.83 13.77 -12.96
C ASP A 72 13.91 13.07 -12.13
N LEU A 73 14.16 11.80 -12.36
CA LEU A 73 15.23 11.06 -11.72
C LEU A 73 16.62 11.70 -12.03
N ARG A 74 16.84 12.17 -13.26
CA ARG A 74 18.10 12.88 -13.60
C ARG A 74 18.22 14.21 -12.88
N ALA A 75 17.12 14.92 -12.68
CA ALA A 75 17.11 16.21 -12.00
C ALA A 75 17.29 16.08 -10.47
N ILE A 76 16.67 15.07 -9.88
CA ILE A 76 16.63 14.87 -8.41
C ILE A 76 17.86 14.15 -7.88
N ALA A 77 18.42 13.19 -8.61
CA ALA A 77 19.51 12.36 -8.13
C ALA A 77 20.76 13.15 -7.66
N PRO A 78 21.16 14.27 -8.28
CA PRO A 78 22.30 15.06 -7.79
C PRO A 78 21.96 15.96 -6.59
N CYS A 79 20.71 16.04 -6.13
CA CYS A 79 20.33 16.90 -5.02
C CYS A 79 20.88 16.37 -3.70
N ALA A 80 21.65 17.20 -2.98
CA ALA A 80 22.24 16.82 -1.71
C ALA A 80 21.19 16.41 -0.67
N GLY A 81 21.44 15.30 0.01
CA GLY A 81 20.58 14.80 1.09
C GLY A 81 19.36 14.01 0.62
N VAL A 82 19.11 13.86 -0.67
CA VAL A 82 18.11 12.96 -1.23
C VAL A 82 18.65 11.54 -1.24
N ASN A 83 17.87 10.59 -0.72
CA ASN A 83 18.21 9.17 -0.68
C ASN A 83 17.13 8.25 -1.24
N THR A 84 15.99 8.80 -1.66
CA THR A 84 14.82 8.02 -2.11
C THR A 84 14.16 8.66 -3.32
N PHE A 85 13.75 7.84 -4.27
CA PHE A 85 12.94 8.26 -5.41
C PHE A 85 11.73 7.32 -5.53
N GLN A 86 10.51 7.87 -5.34
CA GLN A 86 9.27 7.11 -5.38
C GLN A 86 8.49 7.40 -6.65
N VAL A 87 8.08 6.32 -7.32
CA VAL A 87 7.04 6.36 -8.35
C VAL A 87 5.69 6.18 -7.67
N ASP A 88 4.80 7.13 -7.86
CA ASP A 88 3.46 7.14 -7.29
C ASP A 88 2.42 6.50 -8.22
N ASP A 89 1.13 6.69 -7.92
CA ASP A 89 -0.01 6.16 -8.69
C ASP A 89 0.11 6.48 -10.20
N GLY A 90 -0.30 5.54 -11.04
CA GLY A 90 -0.40 5.74 -12.48
C GLY A 90 0.50 4.84 -13.34
N TYR A 91 1.28 3.93 -12.76
CA TYR A 91 2.06 2.94 -13.50
C TYR A 91 1.23 1.71 -13.91
N GLN A 92 0.22 1.39 -13.13
CA GLN A 92 -0.69 0.25 -13.32
C GLN A 92 -1.86 0.61 -14.25
N THR A 93 -2.49 -0.41 -14.82
CA THR A 93 -3.66 -0.23 -15.71
C THR A 93 -4.91 0.24 -14.96
N ALA A 94 -5.05 -0.16 -13.68
CA ALA A 94 -6.08 0.30 -12.75
C ALA A 94 -5.65 0.04 -11.31
N VAL A 95 -6.16 0.82 -10.36
CA VAL A 95 -5.95 0.57 -8.93
C VAL A 95 -6.58 -0.77 -8.57
N GLY A 96 -5.79 -1.66 -7.97
CA GLY A 96 -6.16 -3.06 -7.72
C GLY A 96 -5.48 -4.04 -8.67
N ASP A 97 -5.26 -3.68 -9.93
CA ASP A 97 -4.54 -4.50 -10.92
C ASP A 97 -3.01 -4.25 -10.82
N TRP A 98 -2.46 -4.38 -9.61
CA TRP A 98 -1.10 -3.95 -9.25
C TRP A 98 0.02 -4.59 -10.04
N LEU A 99 -0.20 -5.78 -10.60
CA LEU A 99 0.78 -6.50 -11.41
C LEU A 99 0.61 -6.24 -12.91
N SER A 100 -0.42 -5.50 -13.31
CA SER A 100 -0.69 -5.11 -14.69
C SER A 100 -0.13 -3.71 -14.96
N VAL A 101 1.12 -3.66 -15.42
CA VAL A 101 1.79 -2.42 -15.81
C VAL A 101 1.20 -1.88 -17.10
N ASP A 102 0.88 -0.59 -17.16
CA ASP A 102 0.48 0.08 -18.40
C ASP A 102 1.67 0.14 -19.37
N SER A 103 1.66 -0.74 -20.37
CA SER A 103 2.76 -0.87 -21.34
C SER A 103 2.91 0.35 -22.26
N LYS A 104 1.88 1.19 -22.41
CA LYS A 104 1.99 2.46 -23.16
C LYS A 104 2.76 3.50 -22.36
N LYS A 105 2.58 3.50 -21.03
CA LYS A 105 3.29 4.40 -20.13
C LYS A 105 4.68 3.88 -19.77
N PHE A 106 4.81 2.59 -19.50
CA PHE A 106 6.05 1.93 -19.08
C PHE A 106 6.39 0.73 -19.97
N PRO A 107 6.79 0.97 -21.23
CA PRO A 107 7.03 -0.10 -22.22
C PRO A 107 8.17 -1.04 -21.85
N PHE A 108 9.07 -0.61 -20.95
CA PHE A 108 10.22 -1.40 -20.48
C PHE A 108 9.99 -2.08 -19.13
N GLY A 109 8.74 -1.97 -18.59
CA GLY A 109 8.36 -2.52 -17.29
C GLY A 109 8.96 -1.77 -16.10
N MET A 110 8.53 -2.16 -14.89
CA MET A 110 8.89 -1.45 -13.66
C MET A 110 10.30 -1.82 -13.16
N ARG A 111 10.82 -3.00 -13.46
CA ARG A 111 12.20 -3.39 -13.15
C ARG A 111 13.21 -2.38 -13.69
N ARG A 112 13.03 -1.95 -14.95
CA ARG A 112 13.92 -0.95 -15.57
C ARG A 112 13.94 0.37 -14.83
N VAL A 113 12.81 0.75 -14.22
CA VAL A 113 12.70 1.97 -13.41
C VAL A 113 13.48 1.82 -12.10
N ALA A 114 13.28 0.72 -11.37
CA ALA A 114 13.98 0.45 -10.12
C ALA A 114 15.51 0.40 -10.35
N ASP A 115 15.97 -0.33 -11.37
CA ASP A 115 17.39 -0.40 -11.72
C ASP A 115 17.99 0.99 -12.02
N ALA A 116 17.24 1.86 -12.72
CA ALA A 116 17.71 3.22 -13.02
C ALA A 116 17.83 4.10 -11.77
N VAL A 117 16.96 3.91 -10.77
CA VAL A 117 17.03 4.58 -9.47
C VAL A 117 18.26 4.09 -8.69
N HIS A 118 18.45 2.79 -8.61
CA HIS A 118 19.62 2.18 -7.94
C HIS A 118 20.96 2.58 -8.55
N GLN A 119 21.03 2.67 -9.88
CA GLN A 119 22.25 3.16 -10.58
C GLN A 119 22.66 4.57 -10.17
N ARG A 120 21.77 5.32 -9.54
CA ARG A 120 22.05 6.67 -9.00
C ARG A 120 22.26 6.69 -7.49
N GLY A 121 22.36 5.51 -6.86
CA GLY A 121 22.60 5.38 -5.41
C GLY A 121 21.37 5.71 -4.56
N LEU A 122 20.16 5.76 -5.14
CA LEU A 122 18.93 6.06 -4.44
C LEU A 122 18.13 4.77 -4.16
N LYS A 123 17.32 4.80 -3.11
CA LYS A 123 16.31 3.78 -2.86
C LYS A 123 15.12 3.98 -3.78
N ALA A 124 14.64 2.90 -4.38
CA ALA A 124 13.48 2.90 -5.26
C ALA A 124 12.19 2.64 -4.48
N GLY A 125 11.27 3.59 -4.48
CA GLY A 125 9.94 3.47 -3.89
C GLY A 125 8.86 3.27 -4.96
N LEU A 126 7.85 2.44 -4.65
CA LEU A 126 6.66 2.28 -5.46
C LEU A 126 5.41 2.43 -4.59
N TRP A 127 4.53 3.35 -4.97
CA TRP A 127 3.28 3.52 -4.26
C TRP A 127 2.29 2.38 -4.54
N LEU A 128 1.64 1.91 -3.48
CA LEU A 128 0.59 0.89 -3.52
C LEU A 128 -0.54 1.25 -2.55
N ALA A 129 -1.77 0.97 -2.95
CA ALA A 129 -2.94 0.89 -2.07
C ALA A 129 -3.47 -0.55 -2.10
N PRO A 130 -2.77 -1.52 -1.46
CA PRO A 130 -2.91 -2.94 -1.74
C PRO A 130 -4.29 -3.52 -1.44
N PHE A 131 -5.08 -2.81 -0.61
CA PHE A 131 -6.45 -3.22 -0.26
C PHE A 131 -7.53 -2.53 -1.09
N ALA A 132 -7.17 -1.54 -1.92
CA ALA A 132 -8.11 -0.82 -2.77
C ALA A 132 -8.22 -1.47 -4.15
N VAL A 133 -9.46 -1.59 -4.66
CA VAL A 133 -9.74 -2.12 -5.99
C VAL A 133 -10.72 -1.19 -6.69
N GLN A 134 -10.24 -0.49 -7.72
CA GLN A 134 -11.06 0.41 -8.51
C GLN A 134 -12.24 -0.33 -9.14
N LYS A 135 -13.41 0.30 -9.17
CA LYS A 135 -14.66 -0.28 -9.69
C LYS A 135 -14.52 -0.95 -11.06
N ASN A 136 -13.72 -0.36 -11.93
CA ASN A 136 -13.52 -0.85 -13.31
C ASN A 136 -12.30 -1.76 -13.47
N ALA A 137 -11.53 -2.04 -12.41
CA ALA A 137 -10.38 -2.92 -12.45
C ALA A 137 -10.73 -4.33 -12.95
N TYR A 138 -9.79 -4.97 -13.60
CA TYR A 138 -9.94 -6.37 -14.04
C TYR A 138 -10.18 -7.29 -12.84
N LEU A 139 -9.46 -7.05 -11.74
CA LEU A 139 -9.60 -7.81 -10.49
C LEU A 139 -11.04 -7.75 -9.95
N ALA A 140 -11.66 -6.57 -9.93
CA ALA A 140 -13.05 -6.43 -9.46
C ALA A 140 -14.05 -7.25 -10.31
N LYS A 141 -13.82 -7.31 -11.62
CA LYS A 141 -14.65 -8.05 -12.57
C LYS A 141 -14.41 -9.56 -12.50
N LYS A 142 -13.16 -9.97 -12.35
CA LYS A 142 -12.76 -11.38 -12.39
C LYS A 142 -12.97 -12.10 -11.06
N HIS A 143 -12.78 -11.38 -9.96
CA HIS A 143 -12.80 -11.93 -8.61
C HIS A 143 -13.71 -11.12 -7.66
N PRO A 144 -15.01 -10.95 -7.98
CA PRO A 144 -15.92 -10.17 -7.12
C PRO A 144 -16.03 -10.76 -5.70
N GLY A 145 -15.88 -12.08 -5.54
CA GLY A 145 -15.88 -12.75 -4.23
C GLY A 145 -14.66 -12.43 -3.34
N TRP A 146 -13.63 -11.72 -3.86
CA TRP A 146 -12.51 -11.26 -3.06
C TRP A 146 -12.75 -9.89 -2.42
N LEU A 147 -13.89 -9.26 -2.73
CA LEU A 147 -14.23 -7.92 -2.26
C LEU A 147 -15.12 -8.01 -1.02
N VAL A 148 -14.95 -7.07 -0.11
CA VAL A 148 -15.89 -6.92 1.01
C VAL A 148 -17.28 -6.69 0.46
N ALA A 149 -18.24 -7.48 0.92
CA ALA A 149 -19.63 -7.46 0.45
C ALA A 149 -20.59 -7.01 1.55
N ASP A 150 -21.73 -6.52 1.13
CA ASP A 150 -22.88 -6.24 1.99
C ASP A 150 -23.61 -7.55 2.42
N LYS A 151 -24.64 -7.42 3.27
CA LYS A 151 -25.49 -8.56 3.72
C LYS A 151 -26.19 -9.30 2.56
N LYS A 152 -26.27 -8.70 1.36
CA LYS A 152 -26.85 -9.29 0.15
C LYS A 152 -25.82 -9.93 -0.78
N GLY A 153 -24.53 -9.88 -0.40
CA GLY A 153 -23.43 -10.41 -1.20
C GLY A 153 -22.94 -9.47 -2.31
N SER A 154 -23.38 -8.22 -2.33
CA SER A 154 -22.91 -7.24 -3.33
C SER A 154 -21.65 -6.54 -2.85
N PRO A 155 -20.63 -6.32 -3.72
CA PRO A 155 -19.42 -5.60 -3.35
C PRO A 155 -19.71 -4.20 -2.79
N LEU A 156 -19.10 -3.88 -1.64
CA LEU A 156 -19.35 -2.64 -0.94
C LEU A 156 -18.44 -1.53 -1.47
N MET A 157 -19.04 -0.46 -2.01
CA MET A 157 -18.30 0.73 -2.40
C MET A 157 -17.82 1.47 -1.15
N VAL A 158 -16.50 1.59 -0.97
CA VAL A 158 -15.90 2.15 0.24
C VAL A 158 -15.35 3.57 0.06
N GLY A 159 -15.31 4.07 -1.17
CA GLY A 159 -14.88 5.43 -1.44
C GLY A 159 -15.10 5.87 -2.88
N ALA A 160 -14.95 7.19 -3.12
CA ALA A 160 -15.17 7.82 -4.42
C ALA A 160 -13.91 8.02 -5.26
N ASN A 161 -12.72 7.84 -4.68
CA ASN A 161 -11.47 7.98 -5.41
C ASN A 161 -11.45 7.05 -6.64
N TRP A 162 -10.74 7.44 -7.70
CA TRP A 162 -10.61 6.70 -8.96
C TRP A 162 -11.96 6.37 -9.64
N GLY A 163 -13.00 7.19 -9.39
CA GLY A 163 -14.36 6.95 -9.88
C GLY A 163 -15.14 5.87 -9.11
N GLY A 164 -14.70 5.58 -7.90
CA GLY A 164 -15.24 4.59 -6.98
C GLY A 164 -14.36 3.35 -6.85
N PHE A 165 -14.19 2.86 -5.62
CA PHE A 165 -13.41 1.66 -5.34
C PHE A 165 -14.03 0.80 -4.25
N TYR A 166 -13.69 -0.48 -4.27
CA TYR A 166 -14.03 -1.52 -3.31
C TYR A 166 -12.82 -1.81 -2.42
N ALA A 167 -13.05 -2.45 -1.28
CA ALA A 167 -12.00 -3.02 -0.44
C ALA A 167 -11.83 -4.52 -0.71
N LEU A 168 -10.58 -5.01 -0.74
CA LEU A 168 -10.29 -6.44 -0.70
C LEU A 168 -10.63 -7.00 0.69
N ASP A 169 -11.28 -8.15 0.70
CA ASP A 169 -11.52 -8.91 1.93
C ASP A 169 -10.22 -9.60 2.37
N ILE A 170 -9.63 -9.07 3.44
CA ILE A 170 -8.37 -9.60 4.00
C ILE A 170 -8.55 -10.97 4.67
N TYR A 171 -9.77 -11.42 4.94
CA TYR A 171 -10.06 -12.76 5.44
C TYR A 171 -10.18 -13.79 4.31
N HIS A 172 -10.42 -13.34 3.07
CA HIS A 172 -10.45 -14.23 1.91
C HIS A 172 -9.04 -14.74 1.56
N LYS A 173 -8.86 -16.07 1.57
CA LYS A 173 -7.55 -16.72 1.40
C LYS A 173 -6.83 -16.31 0.10
N GLU A 174 -7.57 -16.30 -1.00
CA GLU A 174 -6.99 -15.98 -2.32
C GLU A 174 -6.69 -14.48 -2.48
N ALA A 175 -7.51 -13.59 -1.89
CA ALA A 175 -7.21 -12.16 -1.85
C ALA A 175 -5.89 -11.90 -1.09
N ARG A 176 -5.67 -12.56 0.05
CA ARG A 176 -4.39 -12.49 0.77
C ARG A 176 -3.22 -13.04 -0.05
N ALA A 177 -3.44 -14.15 -0.76
CA ALA A 177 -2.41 -14.72 -1.64
C ALA A 177 -2.03 -13.75 -2.77
N TYR A 178 -3.02 -13.07 -3.35
CA TYR A 178 -2.78 -12.02 -4.35
C TYR A 178 -1.96 -10.86 -3.78
N ILE A 179 -2.34 -10.32 -2.60
CA ILE A 179 -1.58 -9.25 -1.95
C ILE A 179 -0.13 -9.69 -1.71
N LYS A 180 0.07 -10.91 -1.19
CA LYS A 180 1.41 -11.47 -1.02
C LYS A 180 2.19 -11.52 -2.33
N GLN A 181 1.56 -11.96 -3.41
CA GLN A 181 2.17 -12.00 -4.74
C GLN A 181 2.54 -10.60 -5.23
N VAL A 182 1.69 -9.58 -5.00
CA VAL A 182 2.00 -8.19 -5.34
C VAL A 182 3.30 -7.75 -4.66
N PHE A 183 3.39 -7.89 -3.34
CA PHE A 183 4.61 -7.51 -2.61
C PHE A 183 5.84 -8.31 -3.04
N GLN A 184 5.70 -9.62 -3.25
CA GLN A 184 6.81 -10.44 -3.75
C GLN A 184 7.29 -9.98 -5.12
N THR A 185 6.37 -9.63 -6.02
CA THR A 185 6.73 -9.14 -7.35
C THR A 185 7.39 -7.77 -7.27
N VAL A 186 6.82 -6.84 -6.53
CA VAL A 186 7.36 -5.48 -6.39
C VAL A 186 8.76 -5.49 -5.77
N LEU A 187 8.95 -6.23 -4.67
CA LEU A 187 10.22 -6.24 -3.96
C LEU A 187 11.28 -7.11 -4.65
N HIS A 188 10.93 -8.31 -5.10
CA HIS A 188 11.93 -9.27 -5.58
C HIS A 188 12.03 -9.34 -7.11
N THR A 189 10.91 -9.19 -7.84
CA THR A 189 10.95 -9.26 -9.31
C THR A 189 11.26 -7.91 -9.92
N TRP A 190 10.60 -6.84 -9.44
CA TRP A 190 10.84 -5.48 -9.94
C TRP A 190 11.98 -4.78 -9.20
N GLY A 191 12.31 -5.22 -7.97
CA GLY A 191 13.46 -4.76 -7.22
C GLY A 191 13.26 -3.40 -6.55
N PHE A 192 12.04 -3.01 -6.19
CA PHE A 192 11.79 -1.84 -5.35
C PHE A 192 12.16 -2.14 -3.90
N ASP A 193 12.59 -1.12 -3.17
CA ASP A 193 13.00 -1.23 -1.77
C ASP A 193 11.84 -0.99 -0.80
N MET A 194 10.83 -0.24 -1.24
CA MET A 194 9.67 0.14 -0.43
C MET A 194 8.47 0.45 -1.29
#